data_1660e46d03ed76dfc20166f22a6aeb45
#
_entry.id   1660e46d03ed76dfc20166f22a6aeb45
#
_cell.length_a   1.000
_cell.length_b   1.000
_cell.length_c   1.000
_cell.angle_alpha   90.00
_cell.angle_beta   90.00
_cell.angle_gamma   90.00
#
_symmetry.space_group_name_H-M   'P 1'
#
loop_
_entity.id
_entity.type
_entity.pdbx_description
1 polymer ?
#
loop_
_entity_poly.entity_id
_entity_poly.type
_entity_poly.pdbx_seq_one_letter_code
_entity_poly.pdbx_strand_id
1 'polypeptide(L)'
;MRVRKRKLPKKFWAFKSKNLILTFGKSLILPVVVFVIFSLNGNALALSKDGKIRTVVIDAGHGGKDPGAMGKTIAEKRITLAVALKVGEYITKNHPDTKVIYTRNDDHFVELYRRADIANKNKADLFISIHCNASKSRIHYGAETFVMGLHRSQANLEVAKLENAAVLYEDNYQSQYDGFDPNAPEAEILFSMYQNLYRRQSLLLASNIQNQLNAVASRFDRGVKEAGFLVLYRTTMPSVLVELGFISNENEENFLKSKAGQEKLALAIAN
;
A
#
# COMPACT_ATOMS: atom_id res chain seq x y z
N MET A 1 -4.25 -20.90 64.43
CA MET A 1 -4.75 -19.58 64.14
C MET A 1 -6.08 -19.71 63.37
N ARG A 2 -7.23 -19.43 64.04
CA ARG A 2 -8.58 -19.69 63.51
C ARG A 2 -9.06 -18.49 62.70
N VAL A 3 -9.42 -18.71 61.42
CA VAL A 3 -10.03 -17.68 60.58
C VAL A 3 -11.56 -17.78 60.69
N ARG A 4 -12.18 -16.70 61.19
CA ARG A 4 -13.63 -16.54 61.33
C ARG A 4 -14.29 -16.23 59.99
N LYS A 5 -15.25 -17.04 59.56
CA LYS A 5 -16.19 -16.77 58.45
C LYS A 5 -17.24 -15.76 58.91
N ARG A 6 -17.36 -14.63 58.22
CA ARG A 6 -18.51 -13.68 58.43
C ARG A 6 -19.62 -14.03 57.46
N LYS A 7 -20.83 -14.24 58.00
CA LYS A 7 -22.08 -14.42 57.26
C LYS A 7 -22.65 -13.05 56.87
N LEU A 8 -23.11 -12.91 55.64
CA LEU A 8 -23.90 -11.79 55.12
C LEU A 8 -25.39 -12.02 55.31
N PRO A 9 -26.20 -11.00 55.64
CA PRO A 9 -27.65 -11.15 55.87
C PRO A 9 -28.42 -11.06 54.52
N LYS A 10 -29.38 -11.99 54.33
CA LYS A 10 -30.39 -11.94 53.29
C LYS A 10 -31.47 -10.94 53.68
N LYS A 11 -31.75 -9.93 52.85
CA LYS A 11 -32.98 -9.13 52.93
C LYS A 11 -33.82 -9.43 51.66
N PHE A 12 -34.92 -10.12 51.87
CA PHE A 12 -36.03 -10.30 50.94
C PHE A 12 -36.83 -9.01 50.88
N TRP A 13 -37.09 -8.50 49.70
CA TRP A 13 -38.17 -7.57 49.42
C TRP A 13 -39.16 -8.18 48.47
N ALA A 14 -40.36 -8.45 49.01
CA ALA A 14 -41.54 -8.84 48.26
C ALA A 14 -42.25 -7.59 47.74
N PHE A 15 -42.40 -7.47 46.42
CA PHE A 15 -43.23 -6.44 45.82
C PHE A 15 -44.59 -7.03 45.46
N LYS A 16 -45.66 -6.56 46.16
CA LYS A 16 -47.07 -6.88 45.89
C LYS A 16 -47.50 -6.23 44.57
N SER A 17 -47.96 -7.04 43.62
CA SER A 17 -48.65 -6.60 42.42
C SER A 17 -50.04 -6.07 42.75
N LYS A 18 -50.35 -4.82 42.44
CA LYS A 18 -51.69 -4.27 42.34
C LYS A 18 -52.13 -4.32 40.89
N ASN A 19 -53.19 -5.08 40.62
CA ASN A 19 -53.87 -5.10 39.33
C ASN A 19 -54.51 -3.74 39.03
N LEU A 20 -54.07 -3.11 37.95
CA LEU A 20 -54.72 -1.93 37.37
C LEU A 20 -55.32 -2.38 36.05
N ILE A 21 -56.63 -2.55 35.99
CA ILE A 21 -57.40 -2.79 34.78
C ILE A 21 -57.55 -1.43 34.07
N LEU A 22 -56.87 -1.25 32.95
CA LEU A 22 -57.05 -0.15 32.03
C LEU A 22 -57.78 -0.64 30.79
N THR A 23 -59.00 -0.15 30.60
CA THR A 23 -59.83 -0.36 29.41
C THR A 23 -59.19 0.31 28.19
N PHE A 24 -58.82 -0.51 27.23
CA PHE A 24 -58.30 0.00 25.95
C PHE A 24 -59.41 0.36 24.99
N GLY A 25 -59.53 1.65 24.68
CA GLY A 25 -60.20 2.14 23.49
C GLY A 25 -59.45 1.72 22.21
N LYS A 26 -60.19 1.20 21.22
CA LYS A 26 -59.66 0.77 19.94
C LYS A 26 -59.13 1.96 19.17
N SER A 27 -57.83 2.24 19.20
CA SER A 27 -57.12 3.05 18.22
C SER A 27 -56.16 2.17 17.45
N LEU A 28 -56.49 2.02 16.17
CA LEU A 28 -55.69 1.26 15.21
C LEU A 28 -54.43 2.11 14.91
N ILE A 29 -53.35 1.88 15.64
CA ILE A 29 -52.05 2.48 15.30
C ILE A 29 -51.33 1.49 14.40
N LEU A 30 -51.34 1.78 13.11
CA LEU A 30 -50.53 1.13 12.10
C LEU A 30 -49.05 1.38 12.45
N PRO A 31 -48.20 0.39 12.68
CA PRO A 31 -46.78 0.65 12.81
C PRO A 31 -46.24 1.02 11.44
N VAL A 32 -45.95 2.31 11.25
CA VAL A 32 -45.12 2.75 10.13
C VAL A 32 -43.72 2.21 10.38
N VAL A 33 -43.45 1.04 9.82
CA VAL A 33 -42.09 0.53 9.68
C VAL A 33 -41.43 1.40 8.63
N VAL A 34 -40.75 2.46 9.08
CA VAL A 34 -39.82 3.20 8.23
C VAL A 34 -38.66 2.26 7.94
N PHE A 35 -38.79 1.55 6.83
CA PHE A 35 -37.64 0.90 6.19
C PHE A 35 -36.73 2.03 5.72
N VAL A 36 -35.80 2.47 6.56
CA VAL A 36 -34.64 3.22 6.12
C VAL A 36 -33.84 2.26 5.27
N ILE A 37 -34.14 2.22 3.98
CA ILE A 37 -33.24 1.65 2.99
C ILE A 37 -32.03 2.58 3.00
N PHE A 38 -31.06 2.25 3.87
CA PHE A 38 -29.69 2.66 3.62
C PHE A 38 -29.35 2.02 2.28
N SER A 39 -29.49 2.80 1.23
CA SER A 39 -28.78 2.57 0.00
C SER A 39 -27.30 2.64 0.39
N LEU A 40 -26.76 1.51 0.83
CA LEU A 40 -25.34 1.23 0.75
C LEU A 40 -25.03 1.32 -0.76
N ASN A 41 -24.83 2.55 -1.24
CA ASN A 41 -23.95 2.76 -2.37
C ASN A 41 -22.58 2.24 -1.91
N GLY A 42 -22.46 0.92 -1.81
CA GLY A 42 -21.21 0.27 -1.85
C GLY A 42 -20.59 0.76 -3.15
N ASN A 43 -19.64 1.67 -3.05
CA ASN A 43 -18.64 1.83 -4.07
C ASN A 43 -17.94 0.47 -4.16
N ALA A 44 -18.62 -0.47 -4.83
CA ALA A 44 -18.03 -1.70 -5.30
C ALA A 44 -16.82 -1.22 -6.10
N LEU A 45 -15.65 -1.55 -5.56
CA LEU A 45 -14.35 -1.46 -6.17
C LEU A 45 -14.49 -1.52 -7.68
N ALA A 46 -14.30 -0.39 -8.32
CA ALA A 46 -14.38 -0.28 -9.76
C ALA A 46 -13.11 -0.84 -10.41
N LEU A 47 -12.94 -2.13 -10.29
CA LEU A 47 -12.52 -2.87 -11.47
C LEU A 47 -13.60 -2.54 -12.51
N SER A 48 -13.20 -2.06 -13.69
CA SER A 48 -14.15 -1.82 -14.79
C SER A 48 -15.19 -2.94 -14.80
N LYS A 49 -16.47 -2.64 -15.06
CA LYS A 49 -17.57 -3.63 -15.00
C LYS A 49 -17.30 -4.91 -15.82
N ASP A 50 -16.30 -4.87 -16.70
CA ASP A 50 -15.82 -5.95 -17.55
C ASP A 50 -14.52 -6.63 -17.06
N GLY A 51 -14.00 -6.24 -15.89
CA GLY A 51 -12.78 -6.82 -15.32
C GLY A 51 -11.48 -6.44 -16.04
N LYS A 52 -11.52 -5.50 -17.01
CA LYS A 52 -10.35 -5.10 -17.80
C LYS A 52 -9.56 -3.99 -17.13
N ILE A 53 -8.24 -4.08 -17.17
CA ILE A 53 -7.32 -3.02 -16.76
C ILE A 53 -7.17 -2.06 -17.95
N ARG A 54 -7.56 -0.81 -17.78
CA ARG A 54 -7.56 0.22 -18.82
C ARG A 54 -6.49 1.29 -18.61
N THR A 55 -6.11 1.55 -17.37
CA THR A 55 -5.12 2.57 -17.04
C THR A 55 -4.19 2.05 -15.96
N VAL A 56 -2.90 2.02 -16.25
CA VAL A 56 -1.84 1.68 -15.31
C VAL A 56 -0.97 2.89 -15.10
N VAL A 57 -0.73 3.26 -13.84
CA VAL A 57 0.28 4.25 -13.49
C VAL A 57 1.53 3.53 -13.01
N ILE A 58 2.65 3.83 -13.66
CA ILE A 58 3.97 3.33 -13.30
C ILE A 58 4.73 4.48 -12.65
N ASP A 59 5.12 4.26 -11.41
CA ASP A 59 5.89 5.19 -10.62
C ASP A 59 7.36 4.77 -10.62
N ALA A 60 8.21 5.59 -11.21
CA ALA A 60 9.66 5.44 -11.08
C ALA A 60 10.11 6.15 -9.81
N GLY A 61 10.46 5.40 -8.78
CA GLY A 61 10.88 5.94 -7.49
C GLY A 61 12.02 6.98 -7.62
N HIS A 62 12.03 7.94 -6.68
CA HIS A 62 13.05 9.01 -6.63
C HIS A 62 13.05 9.93 -7.85
N GLY A 63 14.18 10.60 -8.14
CA GLY A 63 14.36 11.46 -9.33
C GLY A 63 14.84 12.87 -8.98
N GLY A 64 15.48 13.54 -9.92
CA GLY A 64 16.02 14.88 -9.75
C GLY A 64 16.96 14.99 -8.55
N LYS A 65 16.57 15.82 -7.57
CA LYS A 65 17.34 16.06 -6.33
C LYS A 65 17.35 14.88 -5.35
N ASP A 66 16.44 13.91 -5.51
CA ASP A 66 16.41 12.70 -4.72
C ASP A 66 17.09 11.54 -5.48
N PRO A 67 18.29 11.13 -5.08
CA PRO A 67 19.02 10.05 -5.75
C PRO A 67 18.47 8.65 -5.43
N GLY A 68 17.69 8.49 -4.33
CA GLY A 68 17.41 7.20 -3.72
C GLY A 68 18.64 6.57 -3.10
N ALA A 69 18.63 5.27 -2.94
CA ALA A 69 19.77 4.53 -2.45
C ALA A 69 20.94 4.58 -3.43
N MET A 70 22.16 4.62 -2.88
CA MET A 70 23.40 4.67 -3.65
C MET A 70 24.05 3.29 -3.69
N GLY A 71 24.21 2.76 -4.90
CA GLY A 71 25.12 1.66 -5.17
C GLY A 71 26.58 2.12 -5.16
N LYS A 72 27.48 1.24 -5.60
CA LYS A 72 28.90 1.57 -5.75
C LYS A 72 29.14 2.54 -6.92
N THR A 73 28.35 2.41 -7.99
CA THR A 73 28.55 3.13 -9.27
C THR A 73 27.32 3.84 -9.81
N ILE A 74 26.14 3.56 -9.27
CA ILE A 74 24.88 4.09 -9.81
C ILE A 74 23.90 4.43 -8.67
N ALA A 75 23.11 5.49 -8.87
CA ALA A 75 22.01 5.87 -8.01
C ALA A 75 20.75 5.11 -8.41
N GLU A 76 19.93 4.76 -7.44
CA GLU A 76 18.66 4.05 -7.60
C GLU A 76 17.72 4.72 -8.62
N LYS A 77 17.57 6.05 -8.57
CA LYS A 77 16.72 6.81 -9.49
C LYS A 77 16.93 6.52 -10.97
N ARG A 78 18.15 6.09 -11.35
CA ARG A 78 18.48 5.75 -12.74
C ARG A 78 17.99 4.36 -13.12
N ILE A 79 18.05 3.42 -12.19
CA ILE A 79 17.58 2.04 -12.39
C ILE A 79 16.06 2.05 -12.45
N THR A 80 15.40 2.69 -11.47
CA THR A 80 13.94 2.76 -11.38
C THR A 80 13.32 3.39 -12.61
N LEU A 81 13.92 4.49 -13.14
CA LEU A 81 13.48 5.12 -14.39
C LEU A 81 13.63 4.16 -15.58
N ALA A 82 14.81 3.54 -15.72
CA ALA A 82 15.07 2.66 -16.85
C ALA A 82 14.13 1.45 -16.89
N VAL A 83 13.86 0.85 -15.71
CA VAL A 83 12.93 -0.28 -15.60
C VAL A 83 11.49 0.18 -15.82
N ALA A 84 11.06 1.29 -15.21
CA ALA A 84 9.71 1.83 -15.36
C ALA A 84 9.32 2.09 -16.82
N LEU A 85 10.21 2.72 -17.59
CA LEU A 85 9.99 2.99 -19.02
C LEU A 85 9.82 1.68 -19.81
N LYS A 86 10.64 0.66 -19.52
CA LYS A 86 10.54 -0.65 -20.18
C LYS A 86 9.27 -1.41 -19.78
N VAL A 87 8.83 -1.32 -18.51
CA VAL A 87 7.53 -1.90 -18.10
C VAL A 87 6.41 -1.31 -18.93
N GLY A 88 6.37 -0.01 -19.11
CA GLY A 88 5.35 0.64 -19.93
C GLY A 88 5.45 0.29 -21.42
N GLU A 89 6.65 0.13 -21.96
CA GLU A 89 6.85 -0.37 -23.34
C GLU A 89 6.25 -1.76 -23.51
N TYR A 90 6.51 -2.70 -22.57
CA TYR A 90 5.96 -4.05 -22.61
C TYR A 90 4.44 -4.05 -22.46
N ILE A 91 3.87 -3.28 -21.52
CA ILE A 91 2.42 -3.17 -21.34
C ILE A 91 1.78 -2.63 -22.62
N THR A 92 2.28 -1.53 -23.16
CA THR A 92 1.73 -0.92 -24.39
C THR A 92 1.80 -1.86 -25.59
N LYS A 93 2.88 -2.63 -25.70
CA LYS A 93 3.06 -3.61 -26.77
C LYS A 93 2.10 -4.80 -26.65
N ASN A 94 1.93 -5.34 -25.45
CA ASN A 94 1.16 -6.57 -25.23
C ASN A 94 -0.33 -6.29 -24.97
N HIS A 95 -0.65 -5.10 -24.47
CA HIS A 95 -2.00 -4.64 -24.13
C HIS A 95 -2.26 -3.25 -24.73
N PRO A 96 -2.43 -3.12 -26.05
CA PRO A 96 -2.52 -1.82 -26.75
C PRO A 96 -3.72 -0.99 -26.32
N ASP A 97 -4.75 -1.60 -25.73
CA ASP A 97 -5.93 -0.91 -25.18
C ASP A 97 -5.69 -0.36 -23.77
N THR A 98 -4.54 -0.65 -23.15
CA THR A 98 -4.19 -0.18 -21.81
C THR A 98 -3.39 1.12 -21.90
N LYS A 99 -3.92 2.19 -21.30
CA LYS A 99 -3.22 3.46 -21.17
C LYS A 99 -2.15 3.35 -20.08
N VAL A 100 -0.91 3.64 -20.43
CA VAL A 100 0.21 3.75 -19.49
C VAL A 100 0.49 5.22 -19.19
N ILE A 101 0.62 5.54 -17.91
CA ILE A 101 0.98 6.86 -17.41
C ILE A 101 2.17 6.69 -16.47
N TYR A 102 3.16 7.56 -16.60
CA TYR A 102 4.31 7.60 -15.70
C TYR A 102 4.18 8.76 -14.73
N THR A 103 4.63 8.58 -13.48
CA THR A 103 4.78 9.70 -12.54
C THR A 103 5.93 10.62 -12.97
N ARG A 104 6.98 10.03 -13.53
CA ARG A 104 8.06 10.71 -14.27
C ARG A 104 8.58 9.83 -15.40
N ASN A 105 9.03 10.46 -16.46
CA ASN A 105 9.62 9.80 -17.63
C ASN A 105 11.03 10.33 -17.96
N ASP A 106 11.56 11.18 -17.10
CA ASP A 106 12.91 11.71 -17.12
C ASP A 106 13.48 11.86 -15.69
N ASP A 107 14.65 12.51 -15.52
CA ASP A 107 15.30 12.69 -14.21
C ASP A 107 14.83 13.98 -13.54
N HIS A 108 13.55 14.11 -13.22
CA HIS A 108 13.03 15.17 -12.35
C HIS A 108 12.48 14.60 -11.03
N PHE A 109 12.36 15.46 -10.01
CA PHE A 109 11.79 15.12 -8.72
C PHE A 109 10.27 15.26 -8.76
N VAL A 110 9.58 14.25 -8.22
CA VAL A 110 8.12 14.28 -8.00
C VAL A 110 7.87 13.95 -6.54
N GLU A 111 7.16 14.79 -5.84
CA GLU A 111 6.80 14.61 -4.44
C GLU A 111 5.93 13.36 -4.25
N LEU A 112 6.08 12.65 -3.12
CA LEU A 112 5.39 11.37 -2.89
C LEU A 112 3.88 11.50 -3.02
N TYR A 113 3.27 12.56 -2.44
CA TYR A 113 1.82 12.77 -2.54
C TYR A 113 1.35 12.98 -3.99
N ARG A 114 2.18 13.65 -4.82
CA ARG A 114 1.83 13.90 -6.24
C ARG A 114 1.81 12.63 -7.06
N ARG A 115 2.63 11.64 -6.72
CA ARG A 115 2.65 10.33 -7.39
C ARG A 115 1.28 9.64 -7.25
N ALA A 116 0.76 9.57 -6.02
CA ALA A 116 -0.59 9.07 -5.76
C ALA A 116 -1.68 9.93 -6.43
N ASP A 117 -1.53 11.27 -6.41
CA ASP A 117 -2.45 12.20 -7.06
C ASP A 117 -2.54 11.99 -8.57
N ILE A 118 -1.41 11.74 -9.25
CA ILE A 118 -1.37 11.42 -10.68
C ILE A 118 -2.24 10.18 -10.95
N ALA A 119 -2.09 9.13 -10.14
CA ALA A 119 -2.87 7.91 -10.29
C ALA A 119 -4.37 8.15 -10.04
N ASN A 120 -4.70 8.84 -8.95
CA ASN A 120 -6.08 9.13 -8.56
C ASN A 120 -6.81 10.02 -9.59
N LYS A 121 -6.17 11.10 -10.07
CA LYS A 121 -6.72 12.01 -11.08
C LYS A 121 -6.99 11.32 -12.42
N ASN A 122 -6.16 10.37 -12.78
CA ASN A 122 -6.31 9.58 -13.99
C ASN A 122 -7.24 8.36 -13.82
N LYS A 123 -7.81 8.14 -12.61
CA LYS A 123 -8.66 6.98 -12.29
C LYS A 123 -7.98 5.67 -12.68
N ALA A 124 -6.71 5.55 -12.32
CA ALA A 124 -5.92 4.37 -12.65
C ALA A 124 -6.53 3.11 -12.04
N ASP A 125 -6.44 2.00 -12.77
CA ASP A 125 -6.86 0.68 -12.30
C ASP A 125 -5.77 0.02 -11.46
N LEU A 126 -4.49 0.35 -11.75
CA LEU A 126 -3.32 -0.14 -11.01
C LEU A 126 -2.29 0.98 -10.82
N PHE A 127 -1.60 0.94 -9.68
CA PHE A 127 -0.43 1.76 -9.38
C PHE A 127 0.75 0.86 -9.02
N ILE A 128 1.86 0.98 -9.74
CA ILE A 128 3.07 0.17 -9.56
C ILE A 128 4.25 1.10 -9.33
N SER A 129 4.75 1.17 -8.10
CA SER A 129 5.96 1.91 -7.73
C SER A 129 7.17 0.98 -7.82
N ILE A 130 8.26 1.46 -8.42
CA ILE A 130 9.46 0.68 -8.72
C ILE A 130 10.65 1.28 -7.99
N HIS A 131 11.31 0.46 -7.15
CA HIS A 131 12.39 0.82 -6.26
C HIS A 131 13.53 -0.21 -6.27
N CYS A 132 14.64 0.12 -5.62
CA CYS A 132 15.75 -0.78 -5.36
C CYS A 132 16.14 -0.71 -3.89
N ASN A 133 15.94 -1.78 -3.17
CA ASN A 133 16.28 -1.88 -1.76
C ASN A 133 17.77 -1.64 -1.47
N ALA A 134 18.06 -1.22 -0.26
CA ALA A 134 19.42 -1.10 0.25
C ALA A 134 19.53 -1.63 1.68
N SER A 135 20.69 -2.14 2.03
CA SER A 135 20.98 -2.63 3.37
C SER A 135 22.42 -2.28 3.77
N LYS A 136 22.62 -2.02 5.06
CA LYS A 136 23.97 -1.88 5.64
C LYS A 136 24.80 -3.16 5.41
N SER A 137 24.14 -4.31 5.45
CA SER A 137 24.76 -5.60 5.12
C SER A 137 24.71 -5.81 3.61
N ARG A 138 25.88 -5.89 2.98
CA ARG A 138 26.02 -6.05 1.53
C ARG A 138 25.80 -7.48 1.02
N ILE A 139 25.36 -8.39 1.90
CA ILE A 139 25.09 -9.79 1.54
C ILE A 139 23.65 -10.03 1.08
N HIS A 140 22.74 -9.07 1.34
CA HIS A 140 21.34 -9.22 0.96
C HIS A 140 21.16 -9.16 -0.56
N TYR A 141 20.27 -10.00 -1.08
CA TYR A 141 19.96 -10.11 -2.50
C TYR A 141 18.52 -10.57 -2.71
N GLY A 142 18.02 -10.47 -3.94
CA GLY A 142 16.66 -10.89 -4.31
C GLY A 142 15.66 -9.75 -4.31
N ALA A 143 14.46 -10.03 -4.82
CA ALA A 143 13.37 -9.07 -4.96
C ALA A 143 12.28 -9.31 -3.91
N GLU A 144 11.58 -8.25 -3.54
CA GLU A 144 10.43 -8.29 -2.63
C GLU A 144 9.37 -7.28 -3.09
N THR A 145 8.10 -7.60 -2.86
CA THR A 145 7.01 -6.72 -3.26
C THR A 145 6.19 -6.34 -2.03
N PHE A 146 5.97 -5.05 -1.86
CA PHE A 146 5.24 -4.50 -0.72
C PHE A 146 3.86 -4.02 -1.12
N VAL A 147 2.93 -4.16 -0.18
CA VAL A 147 1.63 -3.49 -0.19
C VAL A 147 1.48 -2.59 1.03
N MET A 148 0.60 -1.62 0.94
CA MET A 148 0.28 -0.75 2.06
C MET A 148 -0.33 -1.55 3.21
N GLY A 149 0.24 -1.41 4.41
CA GLY A 149 -0.24 -2.09 5.62
C GLY A 149 0.68 -1.86 6.81
N LEU A 150 0.37 -2.53 7.92
CA LEU A 150 1.25 -2.51 9.09
C LEU A 150 2.46 -3.40 8.83
N HIS A 151 3.64 -2.89 9.13
CA HIS A 151 4.86 -3.70 9.07
C HIS A 151 4.79 -4.86 10.09
N ARG A 152 5.24 -6.04 9.66
CA ARG A 152 5.26 -7.25 10.50
C ARG A 152 6.63 -7.58 11.06
N SER A 153 7.65 -6.80 10.70
CA SER A 153 9.02 -6.97 11.17
C SER A 153 9.77 -5.65 11.16
N GLN A 154 10.80 -5.55 11.99
CA GLN A 154 11.71 -4.40 12.01
C GLN A 154 12.34 -4.16 10.63
N ALA A 155 12.67 -5.22 9.89
CA ALA A 155 13.24 -5.10 8.55
C ALA A 155 12.27 -4.41 7.58
N ASN A 156 10.97 -4.72 7.63
CA ASN A 156 9.97 -4.07 6.79
C ASN A 156 9.79 -2.58 7.14
N LEU A 157 9.86 -2.25 8.44
CA LEU A 157 9.84 -0.88 8.92
C LEU A 157 11.04 -0.08 8.40
N GLU A 158 12.25 -0.66 8.44
CA GLU A 158 13.46 0.01 7.95
C GLU A 158 13.38 0.34 6.45
N VAL A 159 12.82 -0.57 5.63
CA VAL A 159 12.58 -0.28 4.20
C VAL A 159 11.60 0.89 4.06
N ALA A 160 10.46 0.85 4.76
CA ALA A 160 9.49 1.93 4.67
C ALA A 160 10.07 3.28 5.15
N LYS A 161 10.90 3.30 6.18
CA LYS A 161 11.59 4.51 6.65
C LYS A 161 12.56 5.05 5.61
N LEU A 162 13.28 4.17 4.92
CA LEU A 162 14.22 4.56 3.87
C LEU A 162 13.46 5.26 2.74
N GLU A 163 12.39 4.65 2.24
CA GLU A 163 11.60 5.20 1.13
C GLU A 163 10.83 6.46 1.54
N ASN A 164 10.23 6.47 2.72
CA ASN A 164 9.51 7.63 3.23
C ASN A 164 10.44 8.83 3.51
N ALA A 165 11.75 8.62 3.69
CA ALA A 165 12.72 9.71 3.87
C ALA A 165 12.80 10.66 2.65
N ALA A 166 12.33 10.22 1.47
CA ALA A 166 12.17 11.08 0.30
C ALA A 166 11.30 12.33 0.58
N VAL A 167 10.39 12.27 1.56
CA VAL A 167 9.58 13.42 2.00
C VAL A 167 10.44 14.61 2.46
N LEU A 168 11.65 14.37 2.96
CA LEU A 168 12.56 15.42 3.39
C LEU A 168 13.09 16.31 2.25
N TYR A 169 12.91 15.88 1.00
CA TYR A 169 13.18 16.67 -0.19
C TYR A 169 11.97 17.53 -0.61
N GLU A 170 10.81 17.40 0.05
CA GLU A 170 9.59 18.13 -0.28
C GLU A 170 9.48 19.42 0.54
N ASP A 171 9.00 20.50 -0.11
CA ASP A 171 8.71 21.74 0.58
C ASP A 171 7.40 21.60 1.39
N ASN A 172 7.43 22.02 2.67
CA ASN A 172 6.28 22.00 3.58
C ASN A 172 5.61 20.61 3.73
N TYR A 173 6.39 19.53 3.72
CA TYR A 173 5.88 18.16 3.78
C TYR A 173 4.97 17.91 4.99
N GLN A 174 5.24 18.50 6.15
CA GLN A 174 4.42 18.32 7.36
C GLN A 174 2.94 18.67 7.14
N SER A 175 2.66 19.73 6.37
CA SER A 175 1.28 20.12 6.04
C SER A 175 0.61 19.20 5.02
N GLN A 176 1.38 18.47 4.21
CA GLN A 176 0.88 17.56 3.19
C GLN A 176 0.52 16.17 3.74
N TYR A 177 1.12 15.79 4.87
CA TYR A 177 0.99 14.45 5.44
C TYR A 177 0.47 14.47 6.88
N ASP A 178 -0.45 15.39 7.21
CA ASP A 178 -1.13 15.46 8.50
C ASP A 178 -0.15 15.50 9.70
N GLY A 179 0.99 16.18 9.55
CA GLY A 179 2.02 16.28 10.59
C GLY A 179 2.97 15.08 10.65
N PHE A 180 2.97 14.22 9.64
CA PHE A 180 3.88 13.08 9.59
C PHE A 180 5.34 13.52 9.73
N ASP A 181 6.03 12.90 10.68
CA ASP A 181 7.48 12.98 10.83
C ASP A 181 8.06 11.56 10.64
N PRO A 182 8.91 11.34 9.62
CA PRO A 182 9.48 10.02 9.35
C PRO A 182 10.34 9.48 10.51
N ASN A 183 10.76 10.35 11.43
CA ASN A 183 11.56 10.00 12.60
C ASN A 183 10.73 9.76 13.86
N ALA A 184 9.43 10.11 13.86
CA ALA A 184 8.57 9.96 15.01
C ALA A 184 8.03 8.53 15.15
N PRO A 185 8.00 7.95 16.37
CA PRO A 185 7.37 6.64 16.60
C PRO A 185 5.88 6.62 16.23
N GLU A 186 5.20 7.76 16.35
CA GLU A 186 3.77 7.93 16.08
C GLU A 186 3.44 7.86 14.59
N ALA A 187 4.42 7.99 13.70
CA ALA A 187 4.25 7.82 12.26
C ALA A 187 3.60 6.46 11.89
N GLU A 188 3.85 5.44 12.71
CA GLU A 188 3.28 4.10 12.53
C GLU A 188 1.78 4.05 12.82
N ILE A 189 1.30 4.88 13.77
CA ILE A 189 -0.12 4.93 14.17
C ILE A 189 -0.96 5.48 13.02
N LEU A 190 -0.46 6.48 12.30
CA LEU A 190 -1.15 7.09 11.16
C LEU A 190 -1.47 6.03 10.10
N PHE A 191 -0.52 5.16 9.76
CA PHE A 191 -0.71 4.11 8.77
C PHE A 191 -1.66 2.99 9.22
N SER A 192 -1.77 2.76 10.56
CA SER A 192 -2.70 1.76 11.10
C SER A 192 -4.17 2.13 10.90
N MET A 193 -4.48 3.42 10.84
CA MET A 193 -5.83 3.94 10.66
C MET A 193 -6.31 3.86 9.22
N TYR A 194 -5.40 3.77 8.26
CA TYR A 194 -5.73 3.68 6.84
C TYR A 194 -5.76 2.22 6.38
N GLN A 195 -6.90 1.57 6.61
CA GLN A 195 -7.17 0.28 5.98
C GLN A 195 -7.41 0.53 4.50
N ASN A 196 -6.44 0.15 3.68
CA ASN A 196 -6.58 0.25 2.23
C ASN A 196 -7.72 -0.65 1.75
N LEU A 197 -8.79 -0.05 1.23
CA LEU A 197 -9.93 -0.77 0.67
C LEU A 197 -9.53 -1.76 -0.43
N TYR A 198 -8.38 -1.51 -1.08
CA TYR A 198 -7.83 -2.33 -2.18
C TYR A 198 -6.78 -3.35 -1.73
N ARG A 199 -6.60 -3.53 -0.40
CA ARG A 199 -5.54 -4.40 0.15
C ARG A 199 -5.56 -5.81 -0.46
N ARG A 200 -6.74 -6.42 -0.62
CA ARG A 200 -6.87 -7.77 -1.20
C ARG A 200 -6.36 -7.81 -2.65
N GLN A 201 -6.74 -6.85 -3.46
CA GLN A 201 -6.32 -6.76 -4.87
C GLN A 201 -4.84 -6.41 -4.97
N SER A 202 -4.34 -5.53 -4.09
CA SER A 202 -2.91 -5.21 -4.00
C SER A 202 -2.08 -6.44 -3.65
N LEU A 203 -2.54 -7.29 -2.72
CA LEU A 203 -1.87 -8.56 -2.38
C LEU A 203 -1.85 -9.54 -3.56
N LEU A 204 -2.93 -9.63 -4.35
CA LEU A 204 -2.98 -10.45 -5.56
C LEU A 204 -2.00 -9.93 -6.61
N LEU A 205 -1.99 -8.63 -6.86
CA LEU A 205 -1.05 -7.98 -7.77
C LEU A 205 0.41 -8.22 -7.32
N ALA A 206 0.69 -7.98 -6.04
CA ALA A 206 2.01 -8.19 -5.47
C ALA A 206 2.48 -9.65 -5.59
N SER A 207 1.59 -10.61 -5.34
CA SER A 207 1.90 -12.03 -5.46
C SER A 207 2.21 -12.42 -6.91
N ASN A 208 1.45 -11.90 -7.88
CA ASN A 208 1.71 -12.15 -9.30
C ASN A 208 3.07 -11.57 -9.73
N ILE A 209 3.34 -10.31 -9.40
CA ILE A 209 4.63 -9.67 -9.69
C ILE A 209 5.78 -10.45 -9.05
N GLN A 210 5.66 -10.82 -7.77
CA GLN A 210 6.70 -11.54 -7.04
C GLN A 210 7.00 -12.91 -7.67
N ASN A 211 5.95 -13.65 -8.07
CA ASN A 211 6.10 -14.92 -8.78
C ASN A 211 6.81 -14.73 -10.14
N GLN A 212 6.47 -13.69 -10.88
CA GLN A 212 7.08 -13.40 -12.18
C GLN A 212 8.55 -12.93 -12.03
N LEU A 213 8.87 -12.14 -11.00
CA LEU A 213 10.25 -11.77 -10.71
C LEU A 213 11.14 -13.00 -10.44
N ASN A 214 10.61 -14.02 -9.78
CA ASN A 214 11.30 -15.29 -9.61
C ASN A 214 11.39 -16.09 -10.93
N ALA A 215 10.27 -16.30 -11.61
CA ALA A 215 10.17 -17.17 -12.77
C ALA A 215 10.89 -16.61 -14.02
N VAL A 216 10.73 -15.31 -14.29
CA VAL A 216 11.24 -14.65 -15.52
C VAL A 216 12.58 -13.99 -15.30
N ALA A 217 12.72 -13.25 -14.20
CA ALA A 217 13.95 -12.49 -13.90
C ALA A 217 14.94 -13.27 -13.03
N SER A 218 14.61 -14.51 -12.62
CA SER A 218 15.44 -15.37 -11.78
C SER A 218 15.87 -14.68 -10.48
N ARG A 219 14.96 -13.85 -9.91
CA ARG A 219 15.23 -13.18 -8.63
C ARG A 219 14.99 -14.15 -7.48
N PHE A 220 15.86 -14.12 -6.47
CA PHE A 220 15.57 -14.80 -5.22
C PHE A 220 14.27 -14.19 -4.63
N ASP A 221 13.30 -15.06 -4.35
CA ASP A 221 11.99 -14.66 -3.85
C ASP A 221 12.07 -14.36 -2.35
N ARG A 222 11.88 -13.08 -1.99
CA ARG A 222 11.82 -12.62 -0.60
C ARG A 222 10.38 -12.46 -0.11
N GLY A 223 9.42 -12.73 -0.97
CA GLY A 223 7.98 -12.75 -0.69
C GLY A 223 7.30 -11.38 -0.77
N VAL A 224 5.99 -11.45 -0.59
CA VAL A 224 5.12 -10.29 -0.45
C VAL A 224 5.09 -9.84 1.00
N LYS A 225 5.19 -8.54 1.22
CA LYS A 225 5.31 -7.92 2.55
C LYS A 225 4.35 -6.74 2.71
N GLU A 226 4.20 -6.27 3.93
CA GLU A 226 3.39 -5.11 4.27
C GLU A 226 4.23 -4.10 5.05
N ALA A 227 4.09 -2.80 4.69
CA ALA A 227 4.63 -1.69 5.46
C ALA A 227 3.94 -0.37 5.09
N GLY A 228 4.17 0.68 5.87
CA GLY A 228 3.56 2.00 5.72
C GLY A 228 4.34 2.89 4.75
N PHE A 229 4.05 2.81 3.46
CA PHE A 229 4.68 3.64 2.44
C PHE A 229 3.83 4.87 2.11
N LEU A 230 4.40 6.07 2.22
CA LEU A 230 3.71 7.32 1.90
C LEU A 230 3.26 7.38 0.43
N VAL A 231 4.04 6.82 -0.47
CA VAL A 231 3.71 6.79 -1.91
C VAL A 231 2.45 5.94 -2.20
N LEU A 232 2.14 4.95 -1.36
CA LEU A 232 0.96 4.10 -1.48
C LEU A 232 -0.23 4.59 -0.64
N TYR A 233 0.01 5.48 0.31
CA TYR A 233 -0.90 5.87 1.36
C TYR A 233 -2.24 6.43 0.85
N ARG A 234 -2.21 7.29 -0.17
CA ARG A 234 -3.40 7.96 -0.73
C ARG A 234 -3.91 7.37 -2.03
N THR A 235 -3.39 6.23 -2.45
CA THR A 235 -3.84 5.58 -3.69
C THR A 235 -5.26 5.03 -3.53
N THR A 236 -6.11 5.26 -4.53
CA THR A 236 -7.51 4.80 -4.55
C THR A 236 -7.73 3.64 -5.54
N MET A 237 -6.72 2.82 -5.74
CA MET A 237 -6.71 1.63 -6.57
C MET A 237 -5.75 0.58 -5.97
N PRO A 238 -5.74 -0.68 -6.47
CA PRO A 238 -4.69 -1.65 -6.15
C PRO A 238 -3.32 -1.07 -6.42
N SER A 239 -2.45 -1.10 -5.41
CA SER A 239 -1.14 -0.46 -5.45
C SER A 239 -0.06 -1.31 -4.79
N VAL A 240 1.13 -1.30 -5.37
CA VAL A 240 2.29 -2.05 -4.90
C VAL A 240 3.56 -1.21 -5.01
N LEU A 241 4.55 -1.53 -4.16
CA LEU A 241 5.92 -1.06 -4.29
C LEU A 241 6.82 -2.29 -4.49
N VAL A 242 7.57 -2.29 -5.59
CA VAL A 242 8.41 -3.40 -6.03
C VAL A 242 9.86 -3.06 -5.79
N GLU A 243 10.51 -3.81 -4.92
CA GLU A 243 11.94 -3.78 -4.68
C GLU A 243 12.63 -4.77 -5.62
N LEU A 244 13.28 -4.26 -6.65
CA LEU A 244 13.88 -5.06 -7.74
C LEU A 244 15.07 -5.91 -7.29
N GLY A 245 15.74 -5.49 -6.22
CA GLY A 245 16.95 -6.09 -5.67
C GLY A 245 17.68 -5.12 -4.76
N PHE A 246 18.79 -5.54 -4.18
CA PHE A 246 19.56 -4.74 -3.22
C PHE A 246 20.71 -4.01 -3.90
N ILE A 247 20.54 -2.73 -4.22
CA ILE A 247 21.56 -1.91 -4.90
C ILE A 247 22.88 -1.82 -4.09
N SER A 248 22.82 -2.03 -2.77
CA SER A 248 23.97 -2.08 -1.88
C SER A 248 24.86 -3.32 -2.05
N ASN A 249 24.36 -4.37 -2.72
CA ASN A 249 25.11 -5.58 -3.05
C ASN A 249 25.70 -5.45 -4.47
N GLU A 250 27.01 -5.64 -4.61
CA GLU A 250 27.73 -5.42 -5.88
C GLU A 250 27.22 -6.32 -7.04
N ASN A 251 26.88 -7.59 -6.75
CA ASN A 251 26.35 -8.49 -7.77
C ASN A 251 24.94 -8.08 -8.20
N GLU A 252 24.12 -7.64 -7.25
CA GLU A 252 22.79 -7.12 -7.51
C GLU A 252 22.86 -5.81 -8.32
N GLU A 253 23.71 -4.87 -7.90
CA GLU A 253 23.94 -3.63 -8.64
C GLU A 253 24.36 -3.90 -10.10
N ASN A 254 25.26 -4.85 -10.31
CA ASN A 254 25.69 -5.24 -11.66
C ASN A 254 24.53 -5.80 -12.50
N PHE A 255 23.63 -6.58 -11.89
CA PHE A 255 22.43 -7.07 -12.56
C PHE A 255 21.44 -5.92 -12.82
N LEU A 256 21.13 -5.10 -11.81
CA LEU A 256 20.14 -4.02 -11.87
C LEU A 256 20.50 -2.93 -12.89
N LYS A 257 21.78 -2.62 -13.07
CA LYS A 257 22.25 -1.63 -14.06
C LYS A 257 22.42 -2.19 -15.46
N SER A 258 22.41 -3.52 -15.63
CA SER A 258 22.59 -4.14 -16.93
C SER A 258 21.31 -4.06 -17.79
N LYS A 259 21.47 -3.86 -19.11
CA LYS A 259 20.32 -3.87 -20.04
C LYS A 259 19.54 -5.16 -19.92
N ALA A 260 20.23 -6.31 -19.88
CA ALA A 260 19.60 -7.63 -19.80
C ALA A 260 18.83 -7.83 -18.47
N GLY A 261 19.38 -7.32 -17.34
CA GLY A 261 18.69 -7.36 -16.05
C GLY A 261 17.42 -6.50 -16.06
N GLN A 262 17.52 -5.27 -16.57
CA GLN A 262 16.38 -4.36 -16.70
C GLN A 262 15.28 -4.91 -17.62
N GLU A 263 15.64 -5.54 -18.74
CA GLU A 263 14.68 -6.21 -19.64
C GLU A 263 13.93 -7.33 -18.90
N LYS A 264 14.65 -8.22 -18.21
CA LYS A 264 14.03 -9.32 -17.47
C LYS A 264 13.10 -8.85 -16.36
N LEU A 265 13.54 -7.82 -15.60
CA LEU A 265 12.74 -7.21 -14.53
C LEU A 265 11.46 -6.56 -15.08
N ALA A 266 11.60 -5.79 -16.16
CA ALA A 266 10.48 -5.12 -16.79
C ALA A 266 9.46 -6.12 -17.38
N LEU A 267 9.93 -7.17 -18.05
CA LEU A 267 9.07 -8.23 -18.57
C LEU A 267 8.33 -8.96 -17.44
N ALA A 268 9.02 -9.24 -16.32
CA ALA A 268 8.41 -9.87 -15.16
C ALA A 268 7.28 -9.03 -14.53
N ILE A 269 7.43 -7.71 -14.51
CA ILE A 269 6.42 -6.81 -13.92
C ILE A 269 5.25 -6.62 -14.89
N ALA A 270 5.50 -6.64 -16.20
CA ALA A 270 4.46 -6.40 -17.22
C ALA A 270 3.58 -7.61 -17.52
N ASN A 271 4.01 -8.85 -17.19
CA ASN A 271 3.25 -10.09 -17.36
C ASN A 271 2.19 -10.28 -16.27
#